data_0f95a4b1487c9d6e0d64c44e2bd4bc4b
#
_entry.id   0f95a4b1487c9d6e0d64c44e2bd4bc4b
#
_cell.length_a   1.000
_cell.length_b   1.000
_cell.length_c   1.000
_cell.angle_alpha   90.00
_cell.angle_beta   90.00
_cell.angle_gamma   90.00
#
_symmetry.space_group_name_H-M   'P 1'
#
loop_
_entity.id
_entity.type
_entity.pdbx_description
1 polymer ?
#
loop_
_entity_poly.entity_id
_entity_poly.type
_entity_poly.pdbx_seq_one_letter_code
_entity_poly.pdbx_strand_id
1 'polypeptide(L)'
;RVSEDVFRLHILANSDTKADQDLKLLVRDDVLQACTFFSDCQSVTEAQQAAENNLQRITEIARQRIRQEGYNYQVTARVVREYFDTRVYENVTLPAGYYNALKIEIGAGAGHNWWCVLFPAVCLSACTKEDLSAYLDEDEVRLIENGDGYAVRFKAIEIYQKIKENLQ
;
A
#
# COMPACT_ATOMS: atom_id res chain seq x y z
N ARG A 1 -11.11 -11.68 -6.10
CA ARG A 1 -10.82 -10.32 -6.65
C ARG A 1 -9.48 -9.87 -6.13
N VAL A 2 -8.55 -9.38 -6.98
CA VAL A 2 -7.20 -8.89 -6.58
C VAL A 2 -7.26 -7.94 -5.38
N SER A 3 -8.30 -7.09 -5.30
CA SER A 3 -8.48 -6.16 -4.18
C SER A 3 -8.87 -6.82 -2.85
N GLU A 4 -9.30 -8.07 -2.86
CA GLU A 4 -9.66 -8.85 -1.67
C GLU A 4 -8.50 -9.71 -1.18
N ASP A 5 -7.53 -9.98 -2.07
CA ASP A 5 -6.39 -10.86 -1.83
C ASP A 5 -5.07 -10.10 -1.60
N VAL A 6 -5.13 -8.76 -1.58
CA VAL A 6 -3.98 -7.88 -1.40
C VAL A 6 -4.19 -6.93 -0.22
N PHE A 7 -3.22 -6.89 0.71
CA PHE A 7 -3.15 -5.89 1.78
C PHE A 7 -2.08 -4.86 1.46
N ARG A 8 -2.44 -3.58 1.46
CA ARG A 8 -1.58 -2.50 0.95
C ARG A 8 -0.94 -1.67 2.07
N LEU A 9 0.12 -0.95 1.71
CA LEU A 9 0.72 0.10 2.52
C LEU A 9 0.48 1.44 1.85
N HIS A 10 0.00 2.41 2.63
CA HIS A 10 -0.21 3.79 2.21
C HIS A 10 0.49 4.74 3.20
N ILE A 11 1.48 5.48 2.74
CA ILE A 11 2.18 6.46 3.57
C ILE A 11 2.01 7.85 2.96
N LEU A 12 1.55 8.80 3.78
CA LEU A 12 1.41 10.20 3.42
C LEU A 12 2.51 11.04 4.09
N ALA A 13 3.24 11.82 3.29
CA ALA A 13 4.20 12.80 3.78
C ALA A 13 3.47 14.02 4.38
N ASN A 14 4.16 14.74 5.26
CA ASN A 14 3.65 15.99 5.81
C ASN A 14 3.37 17.03 4.71
N SER A 15 4.27 17.18 3.73
CA SER A 15 4.13 18.08 2.59
C SER A 15 4.86 17.55 1.35
N ASP A 16 4.85 18.33 0.28
CA ASP A 16 5.56 18.03 -0.98
C ASP A 16 6.99 18.57 -1.02
N THR A 17 7.50 19.13 0.07
CA THR A 17 8.91 19.51 0.12
C THR A 17 9.81 18.29 -0.05
N LYS A 18 10.99 18.49 -0.64
CA LYS A 18 11.95 17.39 -0.79
C LYS A 18 12.29 16.74 0.55
N ALA A 19 12.44 17.52 1.60
CA ALA A 19 12.76 17.05 2.95
C ALA A 19 11.65 16.12 3.50
N ASP A 20 10.38 16.50 3.37
CA ASP A 20 9.26 15.70 3.83
C ASP A 20 9.07 14.43 2.97
N GLN A 21 9.35 14.50 1.68
CA GLN A 21 9.32 13.32 0.81
C GLN A 21 10.45 12.35 1.14
N ASP A 22 11.68 12.85 1.39
CA ASP A 22 12.82 12.03 1.83
C ASP A 22 12.52 11.36 3.19
N LEU A 23 11.97 12.11 4.15
CA LEU A 23 11.55 11.59 5.46
C LEU A 23 10.52 10.45 5.33
N LYS A 24 9.52 10.61 4.48
CA LYS A 24 8.52 9.57 4.19
C LYS A 24 9.19 8.27 3.74
N LEU A 25 10.19 8.34 2.88
CA LEU A 25 10.89 7.16 2.37
C LEU A 25 11.72 6.47 3.47
N LEU A 26 12.33 7.23 4.37
CA LEU A 26 13.04 6.69 5.53
C LEU A 26 12.09 5.99 6.50
N VAL A 27 10.94 6.59 6.77
CA VAL A 27 9.89 5.95 7.59
C VAL A 27 9.39 4.67 6.94
N ARG A 28 9.15 4.68 5.62
CA ARG A 28 8.79 3.47 4.86
C ARG A 28 9.80 2.35 5.08
N ASP A 29 11.09 2.65 4.91
CA ASP A 29 12.15 1.66 4.98
C ASP A 29 12.22 1.03 6.39
N ASP A 30 12.13 1.84 7.44
CA ASP A 30 12.14 1.34 8.82
C ASP A 30 10.90 0.49 9.13
N VAL A 31 9.73 0.91 8.68
CA VAL A 31 8.49 0.14 8.86
C VAL A 31 8.56 -1.20 8.13
N LEU A 32 8.99 -1.22 6.87
CA LEU A 32 9.12 -2.46 6.10
C LEU A 32 10.15 -3.40 6.71
N GLN A 33 11.28 -2.88 7.18
CA GLN A 33 12.32 -3.68 7.84
C GLN A 33 11.83 -4.31 9.16
N ALA A 34 11.00 -3.60 9.91
CA ALA A 34 10.48 -4.05 11.21
C ALA A 34 9.25 -4.96 11.09
N CYS A 35 8.54 -4.93 9.98
CA CYS A 35 7.28 -5.65 9.77
C CYS A 35 7.48 -7.01 9.07
N THR A 36 8.52 -7.76 9.45
CA THR A 36 8.81 -9.09 8.90
C THR A 36 7.70 -10.12 9.16
N PHE A 37 6.83 -9.88 10.14
CA PHE A 37 5.71 -10.75 10.46
C PHE A 37 4.67 -10.87 9.33
N PHE A 38 4.66 -9.96 8.36
CA PHE A 38 3.80 -10.11 7.18
C PHE A 38 4.22 -11.29 6.30
N SER A 39 5.50 -11.70 6.33
CA SER A 39 6.01 -12.86 5.58
C SER A 39 5.40 -14.18 6.05
N ASP A 40 4.94 -14.24 7.30
CA ASP A 40 4.39 -15.45 7.90
C ASP A 40 2.87 -15.59 7.68
N CYS A 41 2.22 -14.52 7.19
CA CYS A 41 0.79 -14.51 6.92
C CYS A 41 0.45 -15.39 5.71
N GLN A 42 -0.67 -16.10 5.80
CA GLN A 42 -1.18 -16.98 4.74
C GLN A 42 -2.41 -16.40 4.03
N SER A 43 -2.94 -15.30 4.54
CA SER A 43 -4.12 -14.63 3.99
C SER A 43 -4.10 -13.12 4.25
N VAL A 44 -4.88 -12.37 3.47
CA VAL A 44 -5.10 -10.93 3.68
C VAL A 44 -5.69 -10.64 5.06
N THR A 45 -6.55 -11.51 5.55
CA THR A 45 -7.17 -11.39 6.89
C THR A 45 -6.13 -11.52 8.00
N GLU A 46 -5.20 -12.47 7.86
CA GLU A 46 -4.09 -12.60 8.81
C GLU A 46 -3.15 -11.39 8.76
N ALA A 47 -2.84 -10.90 7.56
CA ALA A 47 -2.01 -9.71 7.40
C ALA A 47 -2.68 -8.46 8.01
N GLN A 48 -3.99 -8.29 7.80
CA GLN A 48 -4.75 -7.22 8.44
C GLN A 48 -4.72 -7.34 9.97
N GLN A 49 -4.98 -8.51 10.51
CA GLN A 49 -4.93 -8.75 11.96
C GLN A 49 -3.53 -8.53 12.54
N ALA A 50 -2.50 -8.96 11.81
CA ALA A 50 -1.11 -8.72 12.21
C ALA A 50 -0.78 -7.21 12.24
N ALA A 51 -1.27 -6.43 11.27
CA ALA A 51 -1.13 -4.99 11.28
C ALA A 51 -1.85 -4.36 12.48
N GLU A 52 -3.11 -4.72 12.73
CA GLU A 52 -3.92 -4.22 13.85
C GLU A 52 -3.25 -4.49 15.20
N ASN A 53 -2.73 -5.70 15.40
CA ASN A 53 -2.04 -6.10 16.62
C ASN A 53 -0.69 -5.37 16.83
N ASN A 54 -0.12 -4.80 15.78
CA ASN A 54 1.18 -4.12 15.81
C ASN A 54 1.11 -2.60 15.57
N LEU A 55 -0.06 -1.99 15.52
CA LEU A 55 -0.22 -0.55 15.22
C LEU A 55 0.62 0.34 16.15
N GLN A 56 0.65 0.03 17.44
CA GLN A 56 1.45 0.79 18.41
C GLN A 56 2.95 0.70 18.11
N ARG A 57 3.44 -0.50 17.80
CA ARG A 57 4.84 -0.74 17.43
C ARG A 57 5.20 -0.01 16.13
N ILE A 58 4.34 -0.11 15.11
CA ILE A 58 4.53 0.57 13.82
C ILE A 58 4.59 2.08 14.01
N THR A 59 3.66 2.63 14.78
CA THR A 59 3.63 4.07 15.10
C THR A 59 4.89 4.51 15.81
N GLU A 60 5.39 3.73 16.77
CA GLU A 60 6.61 4.07 17.51
C GLU A 60 7.87 4.02 16.63
N ILE A 61 7.98 3.04 15.72
CA ILE A 61 9.07 2.97 14.73
C ILE A 61 9.07 4.23 13.85
N ALA A 62 7.91 4.60 13.30
CA ALA A 62 7.78 5.81 12.50
C ALA A 62 8.14 7.07 13.29
N ARG A 63 7.66 7.19 14.54
CA ARG A 63 7.95 8.32 15.43
C ARG A 63 9.44 8.42 15.76
N GLN A 64 10.10 7.30 16.01
CA GLN A 64 11.53 7.26 16.31
C GLN A 64 12.33 7.76 15.10
N ARG A 65 12.03 7.32 13.88
CA ARG A 65 12.69 7.82 12.67
C ARG A 65 12.47 9.30 12.49
N ILE A 66 11.26 9.80 12.63
CA ILE A 66 10.93 11.23 12.52
C ILE A 66 11.79 12.07 13.46
N ARG A 67 11.94 11.62 14.71
CA ARG A 67 12.78 12.31 15.72
C ARG A 67 14.27 12.24 15.40
N GLN A 68 14.76 11.11 14.93
CA GLN A 68 16.17 10.93 14.53
C GLN A 68 16.57 11.87 13.40
N GLU A 69 15.65 12.17 12.47
CA GLU A 69 15.85 13.13 11.40
C GLU A 69 15.63 14.59 11.84
N GLY A 70 15.39 14.83 13.13
CA GLY A 70 15.27 16.18 13.69
C GLY A 70 13.88 16.82 13.55
N TYR A 71 12.86 16.04 13.18
CA TYR A 71 11.48 16.53 13.08
C TYR A 71 10.65 16.22 14.31
N ASN A 72 9.60 17.02 14.51
CA ASN A 72 8.62 16.83 15.61
C ASN A 72 7.19 16.61 15.07
N TYR A 73 7.07 15.96 13.93
CA TYR A 73 5.76 15.65 13.37
C TYR A 73 5.03 14.59 14.17
N GLN A 74 3.73 14.77 14.31
CA GLN A 74 2.86 13.68 14.76
C GLN A 74 2.78 12.63 13.69
N VAL A 75 2.61 11.38 14.09
CA VAL A 75 2.41 10.25 13.16
C VAL A 75 1.30 9.36 13.69
N THR A 76 0.43 8.92 12.80
CA THR A 76 -0.63 7.96 13.08
C THR A 76 -0.53 6.77 12.15
N ALA A 77 -0.83 5.58 12.68
CA ALA A 77 -0.96 4.35 11.90
C ALA A 77 -2.32 3.72 12.19
N ARG A 78 -3.01 3.29 11.13
CA ARG A 78 -4.33 2.64 11.26
C ARG A 78 -4.56 1.69 10.10
N VAL A 79 -5.36 0.66 10.30
CA VAL A 79 -5.90 -0.17 9.23
C VAL A 79 -7.16 0.50 8.71
N VAL A 80 -7.23 0.66 7.40
CA VAL A 80 -8.33 1.31 6.70
C VAL A 80 -8.77 0.48 5.50
N ARG A 81 -10.02 0.70 5.07
CA ARG A 81 -10.48 0.28 3.75
C ARG A 81 -10.75 1.51 2.93
N GLU A 82 -9.93 1.74 1.90
CA GLU A 82 -10.01 2.94 1.07
C GLU A 82 -9.88 2.61 -0.42
N TYR A 83 -10.36 3.53 -1.25
CA TYR A 83 -10.29 3.39 -2.69
C TYR A 83 -8.91 3.76 -3.19
N PHE A 84 -8.38 2.93 -4.08
CA PHE A 84 -7.11 3.12 -4.77
C PHE A 84 -7.36 3.17 -6.26
N ASP A 85 -6.77 4.15 -6.94
CA ASP A 85 -6.72 4.18 -8.39
C ASP A 85 -5.78 3.09 -8.92
N THR A 86 -5.93 2.72 -10.20
CA THR A 86 -5.02 1.79 -10.86
C THR A 86 -3.57 2.26 -10.73
N ARG A 87 -2.70 1.37 -10.30
CA ARG A 87 -1.26 1.62 -10.15
C ARG A 87 -0.47 0.62 -10.97
N VAL A 88 0.42 1.17 -11.80
CA VAL A 88 1.36 0.39 -12.60
C VAL A 88 2.71 0.43 -11.87
N TYR A 89 3.24 -0.73 -11.57
CA TYR A 89 4.61 -0.96 -11.11
C TYR A 89 5.35 -1.66 -12.24
N GLU A 90 6.67 -1.72 -12.24
CA GLU A 90 7.48 -2.18 -13.38
C GLU A 90 6.91 -3.38 -14.15
N ASN A 91 6.47 -4.42 -13.45
CA ASN A 91 5.95 -5.66 -14.04
C ASN A 91 4.54 -6.03 -13.56
N VAL A 92 3.90 -5.18 -12.78
CA VAL A 92 2.64 -5.49 -12.11
C VAL A 92 1.71 -4.28 -12.15
N THR A 93 0.47 -4.51 -12.56
CA THR A 93 -0.60 -3.51 -12.53
C THR A 93 -1.66 -3.92 -11.50
N LEU A 94 -1.80 -3.14 -10.44
CA LEU A 94 -2.92 -3.32 -9.51
C LEU A 94 -4.14 -2.53 -9.98
N PRO A 95 -5.29 -3.19 -10.16
CA PRO A 95 -6.51 -2.53 -10.60
C PRO A 95 -7.04 -1.56 -9.54
N ALA A 96 -7.81 -0.58 -10.00
CA ALA A 96 -8.58 0.28 -9.12
C ALA A 96 -9.60 -0.51 -8.29
N GLY A 97 -9.83 -0.09 -7.06
CA GLY A 97 -10.80 -0.72 -6.17
C GLY A 97 -10.60 -0.37 -4.71
N TYR A 98 -11.47 -0.90 -3.87
CA TYR A 98 -11.34 -0.80 -2.43
C TYR A 98 -10.41 -1.88 -1.90
N TYR A 99 -9.32 -1.45 -1.27
CA TYR A 99 -8.34 -2.32 -0.63
C TYR A 99 -8.31 -2.08 0.87
N ASN A 100 -8.02 -3.14 1.62
CA ASN A 100 -7.55 -2.98 2.99
C ASN A 100 -6.09 -2.54 2.97
N ALA A 101 -5.73 -1.59 3.81
CA ALA A 101 -4.39 -1.01 3.86
C ALA A 101 -3.97 -0.61 5.26
N LEU A 102 -2.69 -0.73 5.54
CA LEU A 102 -2.03 -0.01 6.63
C LEU A 102 -1.75 1.41 6.15
N LYS A 103 -2.40 2.39 6.76
CA LYS A 103 -2.23 3.81 6.45
C LYS A 103 -1.39 4.48 7.52
N ILE A 104 -0.32 5.14 7.10
CA ILE A 104 0.58 5.93 7.96
C ILE A 104 0.54 7.38 7.48
N GLU A 105 0.16 8.30 8.37
CA GLU A 105 0.11 9.73 8.09
C GLU A 105 1.15 10.46 8.92
N ILE A 106 2.06 11.18 8.27
CA ILE A 106 3.12 11.97 8.88
C ILE A 106 2.72 13.44 8.86
N GLY A 107 2.70 14.07 10.02
CA GLY A 107 2.34 15.49 10.16
C GLY A 107 0.95 15.79 9.62
N ALA A 108 0.85 16.73 8.71
CA ALA A 108 -0.41 17.14 8.07
C ALA A 108 -0.95 16.11 7.06
N GLY A 109 -0.14 15.12 6.62
CA GLY A 109 -0.53 14.15 5.60
C GLY A 109 -0.90 14.80 4.26
N ALA A 110 -0.36 15.99 3.97
CA ALA A 110 -0.75 16.81 2.82
C ALA A 110 0.17 16.63 1.59
N GLY A 111 1.22 15.85 1.73
CA GLY A 111 2.17 15.57 0.65
C GLY A 111 1.80 14.35 -0.19
N HIS A 112 2.61 14.10 -1.23
CA HIS A 112 2.45 12.96 -2.11
C HIS A 112 2.56 11.63 -1.36
N ASN A 113 1.75 10.68 -1.81
CA ASN A 113 1.61 9.36 -1.22
C ASN A 113 2.70 8.40 -1.68
N TRP A 114 3.04 7.44 -0.82
CA TRP A 114 3.72 6.21 -1.20
C TRP A 114 2.75 5.04 -1.09
N TRP A 115 2.74 4.20 -2.12
CA TRP A 115 1.87 3.05 -2.24
C TRP A 115 2.69 1.78 -2.44
N CYS A 116 2.44 0.78 -1.62
CA CYS A 116 3.11 -0.52 -1.70
C CYS A 116 2.14 -1.65 -1.36
N VAL A 117 2.61 -2.89 -1.40
CA VAL A 117 1.89 -4.09 -0.97
C VAL A 117 2.61 -4.70 0.22
N LEU A 118 1.86 -5.02 1.28
CA LEU A 118 2.36 -5.71 2.46
C LEU A 118 2.06 -7.22 2.44
N PHE A 119 0.95 -7.59 1.79
CA PHE A 119 0.61 -8.99 1.58
C PHE A 119 -0.01 -9.16 0.18
N PRO A 120 0.40 -10.15 -0.60
CA PRO A 120 1.57 -11.02 -0.36
C PRO A 120 2.83 -10.21 -0.01
N ALA A 121 3.72 -10.78 0.85
CA ALA A 121 4.83 -10.04 1.45
C ALA A 121 5.91 -9.67 0.42
N VAL A 122 5.60 -8.66 -0.37
CA VAL A 122 6.47 -8.15 -1.44
C VAL A 122 6.35 -6.64 -1.52
N CYS A 123 7.46 -5.97 -1.32
CA CYS A 123 7.58 -4.63 -1.87
C CYS A 123 7.62 -4.80 -3.40
N LEU A 124 6.60 -4.33 -4.11
CA LEU A 124 6.42 -4.57 -5.56
C LEU A 124 7.60 -4.16 -6.44
N SER A 125 8.53 -3.36 -5.94
CA SER A 125 9.80 -3.07 -6.61
C SER A 125 10.75 -4.28 -6.70
N ALA A 126 10.46 -5.36 -5.96
CA ALA A 126 11.28 -6.59 -5.95
C ALA A 126 10.44 -7.86 -6.18
N CYS A 127 9.16 -7.73 -6.52
CA CYS A 127 8.25 -8.85 -6.65
C CYS A 127 8.51 -9.65 -7.93
N THR A 128 8.64 -10.96 -7.79
CA THR A 128 8.67 -11.87 -8.92
C THR A 128 7.28 -12.45 -9.19
N LYS A 129 7.10 -13.01 -10.39
CA LYS A 129 5.87 -13.70 -10.80
C LYS A 129 5.54 -14.88 -9.87
N GLU A 130 6.57 -15.60 -9.48
CA GLU A 130 6.48 -16.76 -8.59
C GLU A 130 5.94 -16.37 -7.22
N ASP A 131 6.33 -15.20 -6.71
CA ASP A 131 5.86 -14.69 -5.42
C ASP A 131 4.35 -14.41 -5.44
N LEU A 132 3.84 -13.86 -6.54
CA LEU A 132 2.42 -13.55 -6.70
C LEU A 132 1.58 -14.79 -6.99
N SER A 133 2.07 -15.72 -7.80
CA SER A 133 1.35 -16.94 -8.16
C SER A 133 1.08 -17.89 -6.98
N ALA A 134 1.82 -17.74 -5.88
CA ALA A 134 1.58 -18.49 -4.66
C ALA A 134 0.29 -18.05 -3.91
N TYR A 135 -0.21 -16.84 -4.17
CA TYR A 135 -1.31 -16.22 -3.41
C TYR A 135 -2.48 -15.75 -4.27
N LEU A 136 -2.27 -15.57 -5.58
CA LEU A 136 -3.29 -15.15 -6.55
C LEU A 136 -3.57 -16.29 -7.52
N ASP A 137 -4.81 -16.37 -8.02
CA ASP A 137 -5.13 -17.36 -9.03
C ASP A 137 -4.53 -17.00 -10.40
N GLU A 138 -4.53 -17.98 -11.34
CA GLU A 138 -3.88 -17.79 -12.66
C GLU A 138 -4.50 -16.64 -13.47
N ASP A 139 -5.80 -16.40 -13.32
CA ASP A 139 -6.49 -15.32 -14.03
C ASP A 139 -6.14 -13.95 -13.42
N GLU A 140 -5.98 -13.89 -12.11
CA GLU A 140 -5.55 -12.69 -11.38
C GLU A 140 -4.08 -12.36 -11.70
N VAL A 141 -3.20 -13.37 -11.74
CA VAL A 141 -1.79 -13.19 -12.14
C VAL A 141 -1.70 -12.65 -13.57
N ARG A 142 -2.44 -13.24 -14.51
CA ARG A 142 -2.50 -12.75 -15.91
C ARG A 142 -3.02 -11.33 -16.02
N LEU A 143 -3.97 -10.96 -15.16
CA LEU A 143 -4.56 -9.63 -15.11
C LEU A 143 -3.54 -8.55 -14.72
N ILE A 144 -2.65 -8.88 -13.80
CA ILE A 144 -1.62 -7.97 -13.28
C ILE A 144 -0.39 -7.88 -14.20
N GLU A 145 -0.07 -8.93 -14.94
CA GLU A 145 1.11 -8.99 -15.81
C GLU A 145 0.94 -8.26 -17.16
N ASN A 146 -0.26 -8.22 -17.70
CA ASN A 146 -0.52 -7.68 -19.04
C ASN A 146 -0.80 -6.16 -19.03
N GLY A 147 0.03 -5.38 -18.30
CA GLY A 147 -0.19 -3.97 -18.02
C GLY A 147 -0.49 -3.05 -19.20
N ASP A 148 0.12 -3.26 -20.36
CA ASP A 148 0.02 -2.31 -21.49
C ASP A 148 -1.35 -2.33 -22.20
N GLY A 149 -2.02 -3.46 -22.25
CA GLY A 149 -3.36 -3.58 -22.85
C GLY A 149 -4.52 -3.36 -21.88
N TYR A 150 -4.29 -3.56 -20.59
CA TYR A 150 -5.30 -3.50 -19.55
C TYR A 150 -5.41 -2.16 -18.84
N ALA A 151 -4.36 -1.32 -18.83
CA ALA A 151 -4.40 0.01 -18.24
C ALA A 151 -5.56 0.87 -18.79
N VAL A 152 -5.86 0.76 -20.09
CA VAL A 152 -7.00 1.43 -20.73
C VAL A 152 -8.33 0.82 -20.27
N ARG A 153 -8.40 -0.49 -20.08
CA ARG A 153 -9.60 -1.21 -19.66
C ARG A 153 -9.94 -0.97 -18.20
N PHE A 154 -8.93 -0.90 -17.34
CA PHE A 154 -9.11 -0.54 -15.93
C PHE A 154 -9.54 0.90 -15.74
N LYS A 155 -9.00 1.85 -16.51
CA LYS A 155 -9.49 3.23 -16.50
C LYS A 155 -10.96 3.36 -16.91
N ALA A 156 -11.40 2.58 -17.87
CA ALA A 156 -12.81 2.55 -18.26
C ALA A 156 -13.71 2.01 -17.13
N ILE A 157 -13.24 1.00 -16.39
CA ILE A 157 -13.93 0.46 -15.21
C ILE A 157 -13.95 1.48 -14.05
N GLU A 158 -12.84 2.19 -13.82
CA GLU A 158 -12.76 3.29 -12.86
C GLU A 158 -13.80 4.38 -13.14
N ILE A 159 -13.87 4.83 -14.39
CA ILE A 159 -14.84 5.85 -14.82
C ILE A 159 -16.26 5.35 -14.60
N TYR A 160 -16.54 4.10 -14.96
CA TYR A 160 -17.87 3.49 -14.78
C TYR A 160 -18.25 3.38 -13.29
N GLN A 161 -17.33 2.98 -12.42
CA GLN A 161 -17.58 2.89 -10.98
C GLN A 161 -17.80 4.26 -10.34
N LYS A 162 -16.98 5.27 -10.70
CA LYS A 162 -17.17 6.65 -10.24
C LYS A 162 -18.51 7.23 -10.70
N ILE A 163 -18.94 6.94 -11.91
CA ILE A 163 -20.27 7.37 -12.42
C ILE A 163 -21.39 6.68 -11.63
N LYS A 164 -21.24 5.40 -11.33
CA LYS A 164 -22.24 4.64 -10.57
C LYS A 164 -22.39 5.11 -9.12
N GLU A 165 -21.28 5.48 -8.47
CA GLU A 165 -21.29 6.02 -7.10
C GLU A 165 -21.88 7.42 -7.00
N ASN A 166 -21.73 8.24 -8.06
CA ASN A 166 -22.32 9.58 -8.10
C ASN A 166 -23.82 9.61 -8.48
N LEU A 167 -24.40 8.44 -8.83
CA LEU A 167 -25.81 8.29 -9.20
C LEU A 167 -26.64 7.61 -8.09
N GLN A 168 -26.05 7.28 -6.95
CA GLN A 168 -26.71 6.79 -5.74
C GLN A 168 -26.71 7.87 -4.64
#